data_624bcb4d9f5b7dd50203e5b0c423faff
#
_entry.id   624bcb4d9f5b7dd50203e5b0c423faff
#
_cell.length_a   1.000
_cell.length_b   1.000
_cell.length_c   1.000
_cell.angle_alpha   90.00
_cell.angle_beta   90.00
_cell.angle_gamma   90.00
#
_symmetry.space_group_name_H-M   'P 1'
#
loop_
_entity.id
_entity.type
_entity.pdbx_description
1 polymer ?
#
loop_
_entity_poly.entity_id
_entity_poly.type
_entity_poly.pdbx_seq_one_letter_code
_entity_poly.pdbx_strand_id
1 'polypeptide(L)'
;EQIKKVVDNVHGGVGGVVMGLDGIPVDKYMVESKLDLSTIGIEFSYILGQARRASETLQIGDIGEFSIKAEQLTMVIRMLTDEYFMAVVLSADGNFGKCRFLMRIVAPDIIAELV
;
A
#
# COMPACT_ATOMS: atom_id res chain seq x y z
N GLU A 1 12.04 -6.73 -0.66
CA GLU A 1 11.95 -8.17 -0.35
C GLU A 1 10.56 -8.56 0.18
N GLN A 2 10.10 -7.90 1.24
CA GLN A 2 8.79 -8.24 1.80
C GLN A 2 7.65 -7.87 0.84
N ILE A 3 7.78 -6.75 0.14
CA ILE A 3 6.80 -6.32 -0.85
C ILE A 3 6.69 -7.36 -1.97
N LYS A 4 7.82 -7.91 -2.41
CA LYS A 4 7.86 -8.95 -3.44
C LYS A 4 7.10 -10.21 -2.98
N LYS A 5 7.25 -10.60 -1.72
CA LYS A 5 6.53 -11.76 -1.17
C LYS A 5 5.02 -11.58 -1.28
N VAL A 6 4.53 -10.38 -0.99
CA VAL A 6 3.10 -10.13 -1.11
C VAL A 6 2.66 -10.21 -2.56
N VAL A 7 3.30 -9.45 -3.43
CA VAL A 7 2.90 -9.35 -4.83
C VAL A 7 2.95 -10.70 -5.53
N ASP A 8 4.02 -11.46 -5.33
CA ASP A 8 4.23 -12.73 -6.01
C ASP A 8 3.30 -13.84 -5.51
N ASN A 9 2.75 -13.69 -4.32
CA ASN A 9 1.92 -14.73 -3.70
C ASN A 9 0.43 -14.41 -3.69
N VAL A 10 0.03 -13.37 -4.41
CA VAL A 10 -1.37 -12.99 -4.52
C VAL A 10 -1.80 -13.06 -5.99
N HIS A 11 -2.88 -13.79 -6.26
CA HIS A 11 -3.45 -13.80 -7.60
C HIS A 11 -3.80 -12.37 -8.01
N GLY A 12 -3.32 -11.98 -9.18
CA GLY A 12 -3.55 -10.64 -9.70
C GLY A 12 -2.59 -9.58 -9.17
N GLY A 13 -1.55 -9.96 -8.44
CA GLY A 13 -0.55 -9.00 -7.95
C GLY A 13 0.18 -8.34 -9.11
N VAL A 14 0.17 -7.01 -9.17
CA VAL A 14 0.80 -6.24 -10.23
C VAL A 14 2.08 -5.58 -9.71
N GLY A 15 2.04 -5.00 -8.54
CA GLY A 15 3.19 -4.35 -7.97
C GLY A 15 2.90 -3.82 -6.57
N GLY A 16 3.94 -3.32 -5.93
CA GLY A 16 3.80 -2.76 -4.60
C GLY A 16 4.93 -1.79 -4.28
N VAL A 17 4.69 -0.95 -3.29
CA VAL A 17 5.66 0.06 -2.87
C VAL A 17 5.57 0.25 -1.36
N VAL A 18 6.73 0.51 -0.75
CA VAL A 18 6.83 1.04 0.62
C VAL A 18 7.32 2.46 0.46
N MET A 19 6.60 3.41 1.02
CA MET A 19 6.85 4.82 0.76
C MET A 19 6.61 5.65 2.01
N GLY A 20 7.36 6.74 2.12
CA GLY A 20 7.09 7.75 3.14
C GLY A 20 5.90 8.60 2.75
N LEU A 21 5.26 9.18 3.75
CA LEU A 21 4.17 10.14 3.49
C LEU A 21 4.67 11.39 2.76
N ASP A 22 5.98 11.59 2.73
CA ASP A 22 6.61 12.67 1.95
C ASP A 22 6.74 12.34 0.46
N GLY A 23 6.29 11.14 0.04
CA GLY A 23 6.32 10.73 -1.35
C GLY A 23 7.62 10.07 -1.78
N ILE A 24 8.55 9.82 -0.86
CA ILE A 24 9.84 9.21 -1.20
C ILE A 24 9.74 7.69 -1.04
N PRO A 25 9.95 6.93 -2.14
CA PRO A 25 9.89 5.46 -2.06
C PRO A 25 11.10 4.89 -1.31
N VAL A 26 10.85 3.90 -0.47
CA VAL A 26 11.88 3.14 0.24
C VAL A 26 12.17 1.84 -0.50
N ASP A 27 11.13 1.19 -0.99
CA ASP A 27 11.24 -0.07 -1.71
C ASP A 27 10.07 -0.18 -2.67
N LYS A 28 10.29 -0.85 -3.79
CA LYS A 28 9.22 -1.09 -4.76
C LYS A 28 9.51 -2.34 -5.56
N TYR A 29 8.45 -3.00 -6.00
CA TYR A 29 8.53 -4.21 -6.80
C TYR A 29 7.37 -4.22 -7.80
N MET A 30 7.65 -4.58 -9.03
CA MET A 30 6.65 -4.58 -10.08
C MET A 30 6.81 -5.83 -10.94
N VAL A 31 5.70 -6.50 -11.22
CA VAL A 31 5.68 -7.65 -12.12
C VAL A 31 5.69 -7.18 -13.57
N GLU A 32 4.96 -6.10 -13.86
CA GLU A 32 4.90 -5.52 -15.20
C GLU A 32 5.34 -4.06 -15.16
N SER A 33 6.11 -3.64 -16.15
CA SER A 33 6.71 -2.31 -16.18
C SER A 33 5.79 -1.21 -16.67
N LYS A 34 4.49 -1.49 -16.86
CA LYS A 34 3.55 -0.54 -17.43
C LYS A 34 3.04 0.53 -16.46
N LEU A 35 3.19 0.27 -15.17
CA LEU A 35 2.71 1.20 -14.14
C LEU A 35 3.88 1.96 -13.53
N ASP A 36 3.68 3.24 -13.33
CA ASP A 36 4.63 4.06 -12.60
C ASP A 36 4.27 4.01 -11.12
N LEU A 37 4.90 3.10 -10.37
CA LEU A 37 4.64 2.93 -8.95
C LEU A 37 4.97 4.17 -8.15
N SER A 38 5.96 4.95 -8.58
CA SER A 38 6.29 6.19 -7.89
C SER A 38 5.15 7.19 -7.98
N THR A 39 4.56 7.34 -9.17
CA THR A 39 3.41 8.21 -9.37
C THR A 39 2.22 7.74 -8.54
N ILE A 40 1.95 6.42 -8.58
CA ILE A 40 0.85 5.83 -7.79
C ILE A 40 1.06 6.11 -6.31
N GLY A 41 2.28 5.90 -5.82
CA GLY A 41 2.60 6.12 -4.41
C GLY A 41 2.43 7.59 -4.01
N ILE A 42 2.84 8.52 -4.85
CA ILE A 42 2.68 9.95 -4.57
C ILE A 42 1.20 10.31 -4.48
N GLU A 43 0.38 9.81 -5.41
CA GLU A 43 -1.06 10.06 -5.37
C GLU A 43 -1.67 9.48 -4.10
N PHE A 44 -1.22 8.30 -3.67
CA PHE A 44 -1.73 7.69 -2.45
C PHE A 44 -1.27 8.39 -1.20
N SER A 45 -0.05 8.95 -1.20
CA SER A 45 0.40 9.73 -0.04
C SER A 45 -0.51 10.95 0.14
N TYR A 46 -0.95 11.55 -0.96
CA TYR A 46 -1.89 12.67 -0.91
C TYR A 46 -3.26 12.21 -0.35
N ILE A 47 -3.79 11.11 -0.86
CA ILE A 47 -5.07 10.56 -0.39
C ILE A 47 -5.00 10.19 1.08
N LEU A 48 -3.89 9.59 1.53
CA LEU A 48 -3.67 9.26 2.92
C LEU A 48 -3.69 10.50 3.80
N GLY A 49 -3.07 11.59 3.35
CA GLY A 49 -3.10 12.85 4.08
C GLY A 49 -4.52 13.35 4.29
N GLN A 50 -5.35 13.26 3.25
CA GLN A 50 -6.75 13.68 3.33
C GLN A 50 -7.55 12.73 4.25
N ALA A 51 -7.31 11.43 4.18
CA ALA A 51 -7.98 10.46 5.03
C ALA A 51 -7.62 10.69 6.50
N ARG A 52 -6.36 10.99 6.80
CA ARG A 52 -5.93 11.27 8.17
C ARG A 52 -6.60 12.53 8.72
N ARG A 53 -6.73 13.56 7.89
CA ARG A 53 -7.43 14.77 8.28
C ARG A 53 -8.90 14.47 8.60
N ALA A 54 -9.54 13.65 7.76
CA ALA A 54 -10.93 13.26 7.99
C ALA A 54 -11.08 12.48 9.30
N SER A 55 -10.15 11.55 9.58
CA SER A 55 -10.22 10.77 10.81
C SER A 55 -10.02 11.63 12.05
N GLU A 56 -9.18 12.64 11.98
CA GLU A 56 -9.00 13.59 13.07
C GLU A 56 -10.27 14.40 13.30
N THR A 57 -10.85 14.93 12.24
CA THR A 57 -12.08 15.72 12.30
C THR A 57 -13.23 14.90 12.89
N LEU A 58 -13.33 13.62 12.48
CA LEU A 58 -14.39 12.72 12.96
C LEU A 58 -14.08 12.09 14.30
N GLN A 59 -12.84 12.22 14.78
CA GLN A 59 -12.38 11.65 16.06
C GLN A 59 -12.58 10.14 16.11
N ILE A 60 -12.24 9.45 15.02
CA ILE A 60 -12.42 8.00 14.92
C ILE A 60 -11.11 7.21 15.10
N GLY A 61 -10.00 7.89 15.38
CA GLY A 61 -8.72 7.25 15.60
C GLY A 61 -7.86 7.21 14.34
N ASP A 62 -6.70 6.58 14.45
CA ASP A 62 -5.73 6.54 13.35
C ASP A 62 -6.20 5.64 12.22
N ILE A 63 -5.86 6.02 11.00
CA ILE A 63 -6.13 5.19 9.81
C ILE A 63 -5.14 4.02 9.81
N GLY A 64 -5.65 2.79 9.79
CA GLY A 64 -4.81 1.59 9.69
C GLY A 64 -4.63 1.13 8.26
N GLU A 65 -5.72 1.08 7.51
CA GLU A 65 -5.67 0.70 6.11
C GLU A 65 -6.88 1.27 5.38
N PHE A 66 -6.76 1.34 4.05
CA PHE A 66 -7.92 1.57 3.19
C PHE A 66 -7.64 0.97 1.81
N SER A 67 -8.66 0.87 1.01
CA SER A 67 -8.52 0.34 -0.34
C SER A 67 -9.36 1.15 -1.31
N ILE A 68 -8.93 1.12 -2.58
CA ILE A 68 -9.64 1.75 -3.67
C ILE A 68 -9.86 0.67 -4.73
N LYS A 69 -11.12 0.36 -5.00
CA LYS A 69 -11.46 -0.61 -6.02
C LYS A 69 -11.99 0.14 -7.24
N ALA A 70 -11.14 0.24 -8.26
CA ALA A 70 -11.49 0.88 -9.51
C ALA A 70 -11.78 -0.16 -10.57
N GLU A 71 -12.23 0.29 -11.72
CA GLU A 71 -12.62 -0.61 -12.82
C GLU A 71 -11.44 -1.45 -13.32
N GLN A 72 -10.26 -0.83 -13.43
CA GLN A 72 -9.09 -1.47 -14.01
C GLN A 72 -8.18 -2.12 -12.98
N LEU A 73 -8.09 -1.54 -11.79
CA LEU A 73 -7.16 -1.98 -10.75
C LEU A 73 -7.78 -1.82 -9.38
N THR A 74 -7.31 -2.64 -8.45
CA THR A 74 -7.63 -2.48 -7.04
C THR A 74 -6.33 -2.15 -6.31
N MET A 75 -6.41 -1.27 -5.33
CA MET A 75 -5.25 -0.84 -4.58
C MET A 75 -5.52 -0.98 -3.09
N VAL A 76 -4.56 -1.55 -2.38
CA VAL A 76 -4.70 -1.77 -0.94
C VAL A 76 -3.55 -1.04 -0.26
N ILE A 77 -3.88 -0.16 0.67
CA ILE A 77 -2.91 0.66 1.37
C ILE A 77 -2.97 0.33 2.85
N ARG A 78 -1.80 0.14 3.47
CA ARG A 78 -1.69 -0.12 4.90
C ARG A 78 -0.63 0.80 5.51
N MET A 79 -1.00 1.48 6.60
CA MET A 79 -0.02 2.26 7.35
C MET A 79 0.93 1.32 8.07
N LEU A 80 2.21 1.64 8.03
CA LEU A 80 3.25 0.89 8.73
C LEU A 80 3.65 1.62 10.01
N THR A 81 3.91 2.89 9.90
CA THR A 81 4.22 3.78 11.02
C THR A 81 3.52 5.11 10.75
N ASP A 82 3.74 6.11 11.59
CA ASP A 82 3.19 7.45 11.36
C ASP A 82 3.74 8.09 10.10
N GLU A 83 4.88 7.61 9.61
CA GLU A 83 5.59 8.24 8.50
C GLU A 83 5.64 7.40 7.22
N TYR A 84 5.32 6.09 7.30
CA TYR A 84 5.46 5.17 6.18
C TYR A 84 4.21 4.35 5.96
N PHE A 85 3.97 4.03 4.70
CA PHE A 85 2.88 3.14 4.32
C PHE A 85 3.36 2.14 3.27
N MET A 86 2.60 1.08 3.09
CA MET A 86 2.78 0.17 1.98
C MET A 86 1.51 0.16 1.13
N ALA A 87 1.67 0.02 -0.16
CA ALA A 87 0.57 -0.06 -1.11
C ALA A 87 0.82 -1.20 -2.06
N VAL A 88 -0.21 -1.99 -2.35
CA VAL A 88 -0.14 -3.09 -3.31
C VAL A 88 -1.22 -2.87 -4.35
N VAL A 89 -0.84 -3.04 -5.61
CA VAL A 89 -1.73 -2.89 -6.75
C VAL A 89 -2.08 -4.28 -7.26
N LEU A 90 -3.37 -4.52 -7.42
CA LEU A 90 -3.91 -5.78 -7.94
C LEU A 90 -4.68 -5.51 -9.22
N SER A 91 -4.73 -6.52 -10.10
CA SER A 91 -5.69 -6.49 -11.19
C SER A 91 -7.11 -6.51 -10.61
N ALA A 92 -8.09 -6.14 -11.44
CA ALA A 92 -9.48 -6.03 -11.00
C ALA A 92 -10.02 -7.32 -10.40
N ASP A 93 -9.52 -8.49 -10.86
CA ASP A 93 -9.93 -9.81 -10.37
C ASP A 93 -8.97 -10.39 -9.33
N GLY A 94 -8.06 -9.59 -8.82
CA GLY A 94 -7.06 -10.05 -7.85
C GLY A 94 -7.68 -10.48 -6.52
N ASN A 95 -6.95 -11.32 -5.79
CA ASN A 95 -7.42 -11.82 -4.50
C ASN A 95 -7.19 -10.79 -3.41
N PHE A 96 -8.17 -9.93 -3.23
CA PHE A 96 -8.14 -8.82 -2.27
C PHE A 96 -7.91 -9.29 -0.84
N GLY A 97 -8.64 -10.31 -0.40
CA GLY A 97 -8.53 -10.81 0.98
C GLY A 97 -7.16 -11.37 1.29
N LYS A 98 -6.60 -12.15 0.37
CA LYS A 98 -5.26 -12.71 0.56
C LYS A 98 -4.21 -11.61 0.56
N CYS A 99 -4.38 -10.60 -0.29
CA CYS A 99 -3.47 -9.46 -0.31
C CYS A 99 -3.42 -8.77 1.05
N ARG A 100 -4.57 -8.45 1.61
CA ARG A 100 -4.65 -7.81 2.93
C ARG A 100 -4.03 -8.69 4.01
N PHE A 101 -4.28 -9.99 3.95
CA PHE A 101 -3.72 -10.92 4.91
C PHE A 101 -2.19 -10.92 4.86
N LEU A 102 -1.63 -11.05 3.65
CA LEU A 102 -0.17 -11.07 3.50
C LEU A 102 0.47 -9.74 3.87
N MET A 103 -0.17 -8.63 3.54
CA MET A 103 0.32 -7.30 3.94
C MET A 103 0.42 -7.21 5.47
N ARG A 104 -0.58 -7.72 6.17
CA ARG A 104 -0.57 -7.74 7.63
C ARG A 104 0.55 -8.61 8.18
N ILE A 105 0.80 -9.76 7.52
CA ILE A 105 1.84 -10.70 7.96
C ILE A 105 3.24 -10.10 7.79
N VAL A 106 3.50 -9.41 6.68
CA VAL A 106 4.85 -8.88 6.41
C VAL A 106 5.10 -7.52 7.07
N ALA A 107 4.06 -6.82 7.50
CA ALA A 107 4.20 -5.47 8.03
C ALA A 107 5.21 -5.35 9.17
N PRO A 108 5.21 -6.23 10.18
CA PRO A 108 6.22 -6.11 11.25
C PRO A 108 7.65 -6.20 10.75
N ASP A 109 7.92 -7.05 9.77
CA ASP A 109 9.26 -7.20 9.21
C ASP A 109 9.69 -5.96 8.45
N ILE A 110 8.76 -5.35 7.71
CA ILE A 110 9.04 -4.10 7.00
C ILE A 110 9.33 -2.98 8.01
N ILE A 111 8.50 -2.86 9.04
CA ILE A 111 8.68 -1.85 10.08
C ILE A 111 10.04 -1.99 10.74
N ALA A 112 10.48 -3.21 11.01
CA ALA A 112 11.79 -3.46 11.60
C ALA A 112 12.93 -2.94 10.73
N GLU A 113 12.77 -2.95 9.41
CA GLU A 113 13.77 -2.45 8.48
C GLU A 113 13.78 -0.91 8.40
N LEU A 114 12.69 -0.27 8.83
CA LEU A 114 12.56 1.19 8.75
C LEU A 114 13.10 1.91 9.99
N VAL A 115 13.33 1.22 11.07
CA VAL A 115 13.79 1.82 12.32
C VAL A 115 15.29 1.63 12.53
#